data_ff3973bfda185b75a739f36ba27daa23
#
_entry.id   ff3973bfda185b75a739f36ba27daa23
#
_cell.length_a   1.000
_cell.length_b   1.000
_cell.length_c   1.000
_cell.angle_alpha   90.00
_cell.angle_beta   90.00
_cell.angle_gamma   90.00
#
_symmetry.space_group_name_H-M   'P 1'
#
loop_
_entity.id
_entity.type
_entity.pdbx_description
1 polymer ?
#
loop_
_entity_poly.entity_id
_entity_poly.type
_entity_poly.pdbx_seq_one_letter_code
_entity_poly.pdbx_strand_id
1 'polypeptide(L)'
;VTLIRLRDRNGTTGFAGANLVYGCYDLAFTPSVARWGERNLILSTPIVEWFADHFVPRARRGEPDVSPIHADLRNLPPALFSVGTMDPLLDDSLFMHGRWLAAGNAAELAIFPGGIHAFNAFPTALGRASNELQIAFCNRLLG
;
A
#
# COMPACT_ATOMS: atom_id res chain seq x y z
N VAL A 1 1.59 -7.80 4.69
CA VAL A 1 2.18 -8.81 5.62
C VAL A 1 1.24 -9.98 5.82
N THR A 2 -0.05 -9.78 6.19
CA THR A 2 -0.97 -10.88 6.53
C THR A 2 -1.11 -11.92 5.40
N LEU A 3 -1.33 -11.51 4.16
CA LEU A 3 -1.41 -12.43 3.01
C LEU A 3 -0.14 -13.26 2.84
N ILE A 4 1.03 -12.62 2.97
CA ILE A 4 2.33 -13.29 2.89
C ILE A 4 2.47 -14.33 3.99
N ARG A 5 2.15 -13.96 5.23
CA ARG A 5 2.20 -14.89 6.37
C ARG A 5 1.23 -16.07 6.24
N LEU A 6 0.02 -15.84 5.73
CA LEU A 6 -0.96 -16.91 5.52
C LEU A 6 -0.48 -17.89 4.44
N ARG A 7 0.10 -17.39 3.34
CA ARG A 7 0.73 -18.22 2.33
C ARG A 7 1.88 -19.05 2.92
N ASP A 8 2.83 -18.40 3.60
CA ASP A 8 4.07 -19.02 4.03
C ASP A 8 3.88 -20.01 5.18
N ARG A 9 2.98 -19.70 6.12
CA ARG A 9 2.76 -20.53 7.31
C ARG A 9 1.68 -21.58 7.13
N ASN A 10 0.65 -21.26 6.35
CA ASN A 10 -0.55 -22.08 6.26
C ASN A 10 -0.80 -22.63 4.85
N GLY A 11 0.02 -22.26 3.85
CA GLY A 11 -0.23 -22.60 2.45
C GLY A 11 -1.49 -21.97 1.86
N THR A 12 -2.05 -20.94 2.51
CA THR A 12 -3.32 -20.32 2.10
C THR A 12 -3.08 -19.36 0.95
N THR A 13 -3.60 -19.71 -0.24
CA THR A 13 -3.48 -18.89 -1.46
C THR A 13 -4.83 -18.55 -2.11
N GLY A 14 -5.93 -19.03 -1.55
CA GLY A 14 -7.29 -18.92 -2.13
C GLY A 14 -7.97 -17.55 -1.94
N PHE A 15 -7.22 -16.45 -1.93
CA PHE A 15 -7.80 -15.11 -1.92
C PHE A 15 -8.16 -14.68 -3.33
N ALA A 16 -9.39 -14.16 -3.54
CA ALA A 16 -9.84 -13.65 -4.83
C ALA A 16 -9.01 -12.42 -5.27
N GLY A 17 -8.59 -11.56 -4.35
CA GLY A 17 -7.78 -10.40 -4.64
C GLY A 17 -7.40 -9.60 -3.40
N ALA A 18 -6.65 -8.52 -3.62
CA ALA A 18 -6.23 -7.58 -2.59
C ALA A 18 -6.49 -6.13 -3.03
N ASN A 19 -7.33 -5.41 -2.31
CA ASN A 19 -7.50 -3.96 -2.48
C ASN A 19 -6.56 -3.23 -1.51
N LEU A 20 -5.54 -2.58 -2.04
CA LEU A 20 -4.40 -2.01 -1.31
C LEU A 20 -4.40 -0.48 -1.49
N VAL A 21 -4.99 0.21 -0.53
CA VAL A 21 -5.24 1.65 -0.61
C VAL A 21 -4.19 2.39 0.23
N TYR A 22 -3.38 3.21 -0.43
CA TYR A 22 -2.29 4.03 0.15
C TYR A 22 -1.54 3.35 1.31
N GLY A 23 -1.13 2.09 1.12
CA GLY A 23 -0.43 1.32 2.14
C GLY A 23 1.01 1.79 2.38
N CYS A 24 1.47 1.67 3.64
CA CYS A 24 2.87 1.78 4.00
C CYS A 24 3.51 0.38 3.86
N TYR A 25 4.47 0.25 2.97
CA TYR A 25 5.10 -1.04 2.66
C TYR A 25 6.58 -1.09 3.03
N ASP A 26 7.18 0.07 3.34
CA ASP A 26 8.56 0.18 3.81
C ASP A 26 8.67 1.09 5.04
N LEU A 27 8.89 0.51 6.22
CA LEU A 27 9.11 1.27 7.45
C LEU A 27 10.54 1.82 7.57
N ALA A 28 11.44 1.49 6.62
CA ALA A 28 12.75 2.14 6.49
C ALA A 28 12.66 3.45 5.68
N PHE A 29 11.48 3.78 5.18
CA PHE A 29 11.07 4.99 4.46
C PHE A 29 11.52 5.03 3.01
N THR A 30 10.55 4.99 2.15
CA THR A 30 10.68 5.30 0.72
C THR A 30 11.08 6.77 0.51
N PRO A 31 11.62 7.14 -0.66
CA PRO A 31 12.02 8.51 -0.94
C PRO A 31 10.90 9.55 -0.76
N SER A 32 9.65 9.22 -1.09
CA SER A 32 8.53 10.14 -0.89
C SER A 32 8.26 10.40 0.59
N VAL A 33 8.29 9.38 1.46
CA VAL A 33 8.17 9.54 2.91
C VAL A 33 9.33 10.38 3.46
N ALA A 34 10.57 10.03 3.09
CA ALA A 34 11.76 10.68 3.62
C ALA A 34 11.84 12.18 3.26
N ARG A 35 11.37 12.57 2.06
CA ARG A 35 11.43 13.94 1.57
C ARG A 35 10.19 14.78 1.83
N TRP A 36 9.10 14.18 2.32
CA TRP A 36 7.83 14.88 2.54
C TRP A 36 7.92 16.00 3.57
N GLY A 37 8.69 15.78 4.64
CA GLY A 37 8.89 16.75 5.70
C GLY A 37 7.69 16.92 6.62
N GLU A 38 7.55 18.14 7.15
CA GLU A 38 6.52 18.48 8.14
C GLU A 38 5.14 18.83 7.54
N ARG A 39 5.02 18.84 6.23
CA ARG A 39 3.75 19.15 5.54
C ARG A 39 2.66 18.17 5.98
N ASN A 40 1.75 18.63 6.81
CA ASN A 40 0.67 17.82 7.37
C ASN A 40 -0.58 17.85 6.48
N LEU A 41 -0.68 16.86 5.56
CA LEU A 41 -1.90 16.53 4.81
C LEU A 41 -2.41 15.17 5.30
N ILE A 42 -2.87 15.11 6.55
CA ILE A 42 -3.22 13.92 7.35
C ILE A 42 -1.99 13.14 7.78
N LEU A 43 -1.03 12.90 6.87
CA LEU A 43 0.28 12.36 7.19
C LEU A 43 1.40 13.38 6.92
N SER A 44 2.47 13.26 7.71
CA SER A 44 3.75 13.93 7.50
C SER A 44 4.87 12.95 7.85
N THR A 45 6.13 13.25 7.47
CA THR A 45 7.26 12.38 7.85
C THR A 45 7.33 12.14 9.36
N PRO A 46 7.22 13.18 10.24
CA PRO A 46 7.22 12.97 11.70
C PRO A 46 6.09 12.06 12.19
N ILE A 47 4.90 12.14 11.59
CA ILE A 47 3.75 11.28 11.95
C ILE A 47 4.04 9.82 11.57
N VAL A 48 4.51 9.57 10.34
CA VAL A 48 4.87 8.22 9.89
C VAL A 48 6.00 7.65 10.76
N GLU A 49 7.01 8.47 11.10
CA GLU A 49 8.11 8.08 11.98
C GLU A 49 7.63 7.72 13.38
N TRP A 50 6.71 8.52 13.94
CA TRP A 50 6.11 8.25 15.24
C TRP A 50 5.41 6.89 15.27
N PHE A 51 4.59 6.57 14.26
CA PHE A 51 3.95 5.25 14.13
C PHE A 51 4.98 4.13 14.01
N ALA A 52 6.00 4.32 13.17
CA ALA A 52 7.04 3.32 12.96
C ALA A 52 7.87 3.04 14.23
N ASP A 53 8.21 4.08 15.00
CA ASP A 53 8.95 3.96 16.26
C ASP A 53 8.15 3.21 17.34
N HIS A 54 6.80 3.36 17.35
CA HIS A 54 5.93 2.64 18.29
C HIS A 54 5.62 1.21 17.85
N PHE A 55 5.74 0.93 16.57
CA PHE A 55 5.42 -0.39 16.01
C PHE A 55 6.61 -1.35 16.09
N VAL A 56 7.84 -0.91 15.78
CA VAL A 56 9.00 -1.78 15.67
C VAL A 56 10.31 -1.00 15.88
N PRO A 57 11.33 -1.59 16.55
CA PRO A 57 12.66 -1.00 16.64
C PRO A 57 13.26 -0.68 15.27
N ARG A 58 13.96 0.44 15.14
CA ARG A 58 14.54 0.92 13.86
C ARG A 58 15.39 -0.13 13.16
N ALA A 59 16.19 -0.90 13.92
CA ALA A 59 17.04 -1.96 13.36
C ALA A 59 16.26 -3.07 12.65
N ARG A 60 14.97 -3.21 12.90
CA ARG A 60 14.11 -4.25 12.33
C ARG A 60 13.18 -3.75 11.23
N ARG A 61 13.18 -2.46 10.93
CA ARG A 61 12.25 -1.87 9.96
C ARG A 61 12.40 -2.43 8.54
N GLY A 62 13.61 -2.88 8.14
CA GLY A 62 13.83 -3.52 6.84
C GLY A 62 13.50 -5.02 6.79
N GLU A 63 13.01 -5.62 7.90
CA GLU A 63 12.63 -7.04 7.88
C GLU A 63 11.38 -7.28 7.02
N PRO A 64 11.34 -8.36 6.20
CA PRO A 64 10.18 -8.66 5.34
C PRO A 64 8.84 -8.81 6.09
N ASP A 65 8.90 -9.26 7.35
CA ASP A 65 7.73 -9.41 8.23
C ASP A 65 7.17 -8.07 8.74
N VAL A 66 7.90 -6.98 8.53
CA VAL A 66 7.57 -5.62 8.96
C VAL A 66 7.37 -4.72 7.76
N SER A 67 8.29 -4.77 6.80
CA SER A 67 8.26 -4.04 5.55
C SER A 67 8.08 -5.02 4.38
N PRO A 68 6.82 -5.28 3.98
CA PRO A 68 6.50 -6.32 2.99
C PRO A 68 7.09 -6.04 1.60
N ILE A 69 7.58 -4.83 1.36
CA ILE A 69 8.31 -4.50 0.14
C ILE A 69 9.58 -5.36 -0.03
N HIS A 70 10.16 -5.87 1.07
CA HIS A 70 11.35 -6.73 1.05
C HIS A 70 11.01 -8.23 1.05
N ALA A 71 9.73 -8.60 1.11
CA ALA A 71 9.31 -9.99 1.17
C ALA A 71 9.35 -10.70 -0.20
N ASP A 72 9.25 -12.01 -0.18
CA ASP A 72 8.89 -12.80 -1.36
C ASP A 72 7.39 -12.58 -1.67
N LEU A 73 7.10 -12.04 -2.84
CA LEU A 73 5.73 -11.71 -3.27
C LEU A 73 5.15 -12.73 -4.24
N ARG A 74 5.82 -13.84 -4.54
CA ARG A 74 5.30 -14.86 -5.46
C ARG A 74 4.00 -15.49 -4.95
N ASN A 75 3.13 -15.89 -5.86
CA ASN A 75 1.86 -16.57 -5.56
C ASN A 75 0.94 -15.77 -4.62
N LEU A 76 0.91 -14.46 -4.79
CA LEU A 76 -0.08 -13.59 -4.14
C LEU A 76 -1.25 -13.32 -5.11
N PRO A 77 -2.44 -12.97 -4.60
CA PRO A 77 -3.62 -12.77 -5.43
C PRO A 77 -3.48 -11.53 -6.33
N PRO A 78 -4.35 -11.37 -7.35
CA PRO A 78 -4.48 -10.10 -8.06
C PRO A 78 -4.68 -8.93 -7.10
N ALA A 79 -4.05 -7.79 -7.36
CA ALA A 79 -4.12 -6.63 -6.49
C ALA A 79 -4.49 -5.34 -7.23
N LEU A 80 -5.24 -4.47 -6.56
CA LEU A 80 -5.40 -3.07 -6.93
C LEU A 80 -4.63 -2.21 -5.92
N PHE A 81 -3.69 -1.40 -6.42
CA PHE A 81 -3.01 -0.37 -5.64
C PHE A 81 -3.64 0.99 -5.95
N SER A 82 -4.03 1.74 -4.92
CA SER A 82 -4.63 3.08 -5.07
C SER A 82 -3.92 4.07 -4.17
N VAL A 83 -3.49 5.21 -4.73
CA VAL A 83 -2.77 6.25 -3.99
C VAL A 83 -2.98 7.63 -4.60
N GLY A 84 -2.93 8.67 -3.77
CA GLY A 84 -2.95 10.06 -4.22
C GLY A 84 -1.55 10.60 -4.50
N THR A 85 -1.42 11.57 -5.42
CA THR A 85 -0.12 12.20 -5.70
C THR A 85 0.35 13.16 -4.60
N MET A 86 -0.53 13.52 -3.66
CA MET A 86 -0.21 14.34 -2.50
C MET A 86 -0.21 13.52 -1.20
N ASP A 87 0.29 12.29 -1.29
CA ASP A 87 0.43 11.35 -0.19
C ASP A 87 1.91 10.99 0.00
N PRO A 88 2.48 11.08 1.22
CA PRO A 88 3.86 10.65 1.45
C PRO A 88 4.09 9.16 1.11
N LEU A 89 3.05 8.31 1.11
CA LEU A 89 3.12 6.89 0.77
C LEU A 89 3.01 6.61 -0.75
N LEU A 90 3.23 7.62 -1.59
CA LEU A 90 3.18 7.47 -3.05
C LEU A 90 4.18 6.42 -3.53
N ASP A 91 5.46 6.58 -3.18
CA ASP A 91 6.52 5.66 -3.61
C ASP A 91 6.31 4.23 -3.05
N ASP A 92 5.76 4.10 -1.85
CA ASP A 92 5.40 2.80 -1.28
C ASP A 92 4.47 2.03 -2.23
N SER A 93 3.41 2.70 -2.69
CA SER A 93 2.43 2.09 -3.60
C SER A 93 3.04 1.79 -4.98
N LEU A 94 3.84 2.70 -5.53
CA LEU A 94 4.50 2.51 -6.83
C LEU A 94 5.49 1.34 -6.79
N PHE A 95 6.34 1.29 -5.77
CA PHE A 95 7.38 0.26 -5.67
C PHE A 95 6.77 -1.10 -5.36
N MET A 96 5.77 -1.15 -4.47
CA MET A 96 5.09 -2.41 -4.14
C MET A 96 4.33 -2.97 -5.34
N HIS A 97 3.63 -2.12 -6.12
CA HIS A 97 3.00 -2.50 -7.37
C HIS A 97 4.02 -3.08 -8.36
N GLY A 98 5.14 -2.39 -8.59
CA GLY A 98 6.20 -2.88 -9.48
C GLY A 98 6.78 -4.22 -9.04
N ARG A 99 7.00 -4.40 -7.74
CA ARG A 99 7.45 -5.68 -7.18
C ARG A 99 6.41 -6.80 -7.26
N TRP A 100 5.12 -6.46 -7.15
CA TRP A 100 4.01 -7.40 -7.31
C TRP A 100 3.99 -7.99 -8.71
N LEU A 101 4.10 -7.12 -9.73
CA LEU A 101 4.21 -7.53 -11.13
C LEU A 101 5.49 -8.35 -11.40
N ALA A 102 6.64 -7.91 -10.88
CA ALA A 102 7.92 -8.60 -11.05
C ALA A 102 7.93 -10.00 -10.43
N ALA A 103 7.08 -10.24 -9.42
CA ALA A 103 6.88 -11.55 -8.80
C ALA A 103 5.92 -12.46 -9.60
N GLY A 104 5.40 -12.00 -10.75
CA GLY A 104 4.50 -12.75 -11.61
C GLY A 104 3.01 -12.67 -11.25
N ASN A 105 2.64 -11.79 -10.31
CA ASN A 105 1.24 -11.60 -9.95
C ASN A 105 0.56 -10.53 -10.81
N ALA A 106 -0.75 -10.61 -10.99
CA ALA A 106 -1.52 -9.55 -11.62
C ALA A 106 -1.67 -8.35 -10.67
N ALA A 107 -1.50 -7.13 -11.18
CA ALA A 107 -1.74 -5.92 -10.39
C ALA A 107 -2.20 -4.75 -11.26
N GLU A 108 -3.11 -3.95 -10.72
CA GLU A 108 -3.57 -2.68 -11.26
C GLU A 108 -3.05 -1.54 -10.37
N LEU A 109 -2.77 -0.38 -10.96
CA LEU A 109 -2.34 0.81 -10.24
C LEU A 109 -3.25 1.99 -10.61
N ALA A 110 -3.86 2.60 -9.61
CA ALA A 110 -4.67 3.80 -9.74
C ALA A 110 -4.02 4.96 -8.97
N ILE A 111 -3.57 5.97 -9.71
CA ILE A 111 -2.97 7.19 -9.16
C ILE A 111 -4.00 8.31 -9.27
N PHE A 112 -4.29 8.98 -8.16
CA PHE A 112 -5.27 10.05 -8.06
C PHE A 112 -4.58 11.42 -7.92
N PRO A 113 -4.55 12.23 -9.01
CA PRO A 113 -3.92 13.55 -8.97
C PRO A 113 -4.56 14.45 -7.91
N GLY A 114 -3.72 15.05 -7.04
CA GLY A 114 -4.17 15.92 -5.95
C GLY A 114 -4.76 15.19 -4.73
N GLY A 115 -4.88 13.86 -4.76
CA GLY A 115 -5.32 13.07 -3.61
C GLY A 115 -4.30 13.11 -2.48
N ILE A 116 -4.75 13.50 -1.28
CA ILE A 116 -3.97 13.41 -0.04
C ILE A 116 -4.14 12.02 0.57
N HIS A 117 -3.42 11.70 1.65
CA HIS A 117 -3.69 10.47 2.39
C HIS A 117 -5.16 10.40 2.85
N ALA A 118 -5.78 9.24 2.76
CA ALA A 118 -7.19 9.02 3.12
C ALA A 118 -8.22 9.85 2.30
N PHE A 119 -7.85 10.38 1.12
CA PHE A 119 -8.74 11.24 0.31
C PHE A 119 -10.09 10.60 -0.04
N ASN A 120 -10.15 9.28 -0.12
CA ASN A 120 -11.37 8.55 -0.42
C ASN A 120 -12.38 8.50 0.74
N ALA A 121 -11.99 8.88 1.96
CA ALA A 121 -12.89 9.05 3.09
C ALA A 121 -13.66 10.39 3.05
N PHE A 122 -13.26 11.33 2.18
CA PHE A 122 -13.93 12.63 2.07
C PHE A 122 -15.01 12.61 0.98
N PRO A 123 -16.13 13.33 1.15
CA PRO A 123 -17.25 13.36 0.20
C PRO A 123 -16.94 14.22 -1.03
N THR A 124 -15.79 14.01 -1.67
CA THR A 124 -15.32 14.70 -2.87
C THR A 124 -15.58 13.87 -4.13
N ALA A 125 -15.52 14.50 -5.31
CA ALA A 125 -15.58 13.77 -6.58
C ALA A 125 -14.42 12.76 -6.70
N LEU A 126 -13.22 13.14 -6.25
CA LEU A 126 -12.05 12.28 -6.26
C LEU A 126 -12.22 11.06 -5.34
N GLY A 127 -12.75 11.28 -4.13
CA GLY A 127 -13.05 10.20 -3.19
C GLY A 127 -14.08 9.21 -3.75
N ARG A 128 -15.16 9.73 -4.35
CA ARG A 128 -16.18 8.88 -5.00
C ARG A 128 -15.59 8.06 -6.14
N ALA A 129 -14.84 8.68 -7.05
CA ALA A 129 -14.20 7.98 -8.18
C ALA A 129 -13.25 6.86 -7.71
N SER A 130 -12.49 7.10 -6.64
CA SER A 130 -11.62 6.07 -6.04
C SER A 130 -12.44 4.90 -5.48
N ASN A 131 -13.51 5.19 -4.74
CA ASN A 131 -14.35 4.16 -4.13
C ASN A 131 -15.09 3.34 -5.20
N GLU A 132 -15.61 3.98 -6.26
CA GLU A 132 -16.23 3.30 -7.40
C GLU A 132 -15.26 2.35 -8.10
N LEU A 133 -14.00 2.77 -8.32
CA LEU A 133 -12.96 1.94 -8.92
C LEU A 133 -12.62 0.72 -8.04
N GLN A 134 -12.50 0.93 -6.72
CA GLN A 134 -12.24 -0.16 -5.76
C GLN A 134 -13.41 -1.17 -5.75
N ILE A 135 -14.65 -0.69 -5.74
CA ILE A 135 -15.85 -1.54 -5.80
C ILE A 135 -15.88 -2.32 -7.12
N ALA A 136 -15.61 -1.65 -8.24
CA ALA A 136 -15.57 -2.30 -9.56
C ALA A 136 -14.47 -3.39 -9.62
N PHE A 137 -13.29 -3.14 -9.02
CA PHE A 137 -12.24 -4.16 -8.90
C PHE A 137 -12.73 -5.38 -8.10
N CYS A 138 -13.31 -5.16 -6.93
CA CYS A 138 -13.83 -6.25 -6.10
C CYS A 138 -14.91 -7.05 -6.82
N ASN A 139 -15.85 -6.38 -7.51
CA ASN A 139 -16.93 -7.05 -8.25
C ASN A 139 -16.38 -7.92 -9.40
N ARG A 140 -15.33 -7.46 -10.12
CA ARG A 140 -14.70 -8.28 -11.17
C ARG A 140 -14.07 -9.57 -10.65
N LEU A 141 -13.65 -9.59 -9.39
CA LEU A 141 -13.04 -10.76 -8.76
C LEU A 141 -14.06 -11.77 -8.22
N LEU A 142 -15.26 -11.32 -7.92
CA LEU A 142 -16.29 -12.15 -7.30
C LEU A 142 -17.28 -12.73 -8.33
N GLY A 143 -17.22 -12.29 -9.60
CA GLY A 143 -18.03 -12.77 -10.71
C GLY A 143 -19.38 -12.08 -10.74
#